data_01b996acbcfb9fa9c2f95bf55471a889
#
_entry.id   01b996acbcfb9fa9c2f95bf55471a889
#
_cell.length_a   1.000
_cell.length_b   1.000
_cell.length_c   1.000
_cell.angle_alpha   90.00
_cell.angle_beta   90.00
_cell.angle_gamma   90.00
#
_symmetry.space_group_name_H-M   'P 1'
#
loop_
_entity.id
_entity.type
_entity.pdbx_description
1 polymer ?
#
loop_
_entity_poly.entity_id
_entity_poly.type
_entity_poly.pdbx_seq_one_letter_code
_entity_poly.pdbx_strand_id
1 'polypeptide(L)'
;MKGETAAMLYRYCVVIMGVAFALLGCSDNESQPAAQRAYANVSVGQFVDMMNHKDFILINTHIPYEGEIPGTNLLIPYNEIERNKSKLPKDKATRLVVYCKTGPMGDIAARKLSQMGYTHVIHFKDGMSGWEKAGRSLRFRAQ
;
A
#
# COMPACT_ATOMS: atom_id res chain seq x y z
N MET A 1 -16.41 -39.37 58.13
CA MET A 1 -17.05 -38.15 57.64
C MET A 1 -16.03 -37.00 57.55
N LYS A 2 -15.01 -37.08 56.67
CA LYS A 2 -14.01 -36.02 56.43
C LYS A 2 -13.49 -35.99 54.98
N GLY A 3 -14.29 -36.40 54.00
CA GLY A 3 -13.84 -36.48 52.60
C GLY A 3 -14.71 -35.77 51.58
N GLU A 4 -15.89 -35.31 51.91
CA GLU A 4 -16.83 -34.79 50.90
C GLU A 4 -16.82 -33.29 50.73
N THR A 5 -16.32 -32.52 51.68
CA THR A 5 -16.29 -31.07 51.64
C THR A 5 -15.16 -30.51 50.72
N ALA A 6 -14.07 -31.26 50.56
CA ALA A 6 -12.95 -30.82 49.70
C ALA A 6 -13.24 -30.97 48.20
N ALA A 7 -14.01 -32.01 47.83
CA ALA A 7 -14.37 -32.25 46.43
C ALA A 7 -15.40 -31.25 45.90
N MET A 8 -16.25 -30.72 46.76
CA MET A 8 -17.29 -29.76 46.37
C MET A 8 -16.72 -28.35 46.15
N LEU A 9 -15.71 -27.95 46.92
CA LEU A 9 -15.02 -26.66 46.74
C LEU A 9 -14.18 -26.63 45.48
N TYR A 10 -13.57 -27.75 45.08
CA TYR A 10 -12.79 -27.84 43.86
C TYR A 10 -13.65 -27.71 42.60
N ARG A 11 -14.86 -28.26 42.62
CA ARG A 11 -15.81 -28.15 41.50
C ARG A 11 -16.36 -26.74 41.34
N TYR A 12 -16.50 -25.95 42.43
CA TYR A 12 -16.93 -24.55 42.37
C TYR A 12 -15.81 -23.60 41.86
N CYS A 13 -14.56 -23.84 42.24
CA CYS A 13 -13.44 -23.04 41.75
C CYS A 13 -13.20 -23.20 40.25
N VAL A 14 -13.40 -24.38 39.66
CA VAL A 14 -13.22 -24.63 38.22
C VAL A 14 -14.32 -23.98 37.39
N VAL A 15 -15.55 -23.88 37.96
CA VAL A 15 -16.68 -23.25 37.23
C VAL A 15 -16.57 -21.71 37.23
N ILE A 16 -15.99 -21.09 38.27
CA ILE A 16 -15.83 -19.63 38.35
C ILE A 16 -14.66 -19.12 37.49
N MET A 17 -13.64 -19.96 37.27
CA MET A 17 -12.52 -19.59 36.37
C MET A 17 -12.85 -19.66 34.88
N GLY A 18 -13.94 -20.33 34.51
CA GLY A 18 -14.36 -20.48 33.11
C GLY A 18 -15.19 -19.32 32.53
N VAL A 19 -15.69 -18.40 33.36
CA VAL A 19 -16.62 -17.34 32.89
C VAL A 19 -15.95 -15.96 32.79
N ALA A 20 -14.73 -15.78 33.31
CA ALA A 20 -14.02 -14.48 33.26
C ALA A 20 -13.19 -14.24 32.00
N PHE A 21 -13.21 -15.14 30.98
CA PHE A 21 -12.36 -15.02 29.79
C PHE A 21 -13.12 -14.59 28.50
N ALA A 22 -14.38 -14.18 28.63
CA ALA A 22 -15.25 -13.96 27.47
C ALA A 22 -15.60 -12.49 27.18
N LEU A 23 -14.92 -11.50 27.76
CA LEU A 23 -15.19 -10.07 27.47
C LEU A 23 -13.93 -9.24 27.17
N LEU A 24 -12.89 -9.83 26.57
CA LEU A 24 -11.90 -9.05 25.84
C LEU A 24 -12.39 -9.00 24.39
N GLY A 25 -13.26 -8.03 24.12
CA GLY A 25 -13.69 -7.69 22.79
C GLY A 25 -12.46 -7.42 21.94
N CYS A 26 -12.25 -8.24 20.93
CA CYS A 26 -11.34 -7.96 19.85
C CYS A 26 -11.81 -6.66 19.19
N SER A 27 -11.11 -5.58 19.43
CA SER A 27 -11.08 -4.46 18.52
C SER A 27 -10.31 -4.96 17.31
N ASP A 28 -11.03 -5.43 16.29
CA ASP A 28 -10.50 -5.69 14.97
C ASP A 28 -10.10 -4.36 14.34
N ASN A 29 -9.00 -3.79 14.86
CA ASN A 29 -8.22 -2.84 14.10
C ASN A 29 -7.36 -3.68 13.15
N GLU A 30 -7.87 -3.93 11.97
CA GLU A 30 -7.21 -4.64 10.88
C GLU A 30 -6.00 -3.83 10.40
N SER A 31 -5.02 -3.71 11.27
CA SER A 31 -3.66 -3.35 10.91
C SER A 31 -3.03 -4.59 10.31
N GLN A 32 -3.26 -4.83 9.03
CA GLN A 32 -2.45 -5.82 8.32
C GLN A 32 -0.97 -5.47 8.54
N PRO A 33 -0.15 -6.41 9.02
CA PRO A 33 1.25 -6.13 9.32
C PRO A 33 1.96 -5.64 8.06
N ALA A 34 2.74 -4.56 8.19
CA ALA A 34 3.53 -3.94 7.12
C ALA A 34 4.46 -4.92 6.36
N ALA A 35 4.69 -6.10 6.92
CA ALA A 35 5.50 -7.18 6.35
C ALA A 35 4.88 -7.89 5.13
N GLN A 36 3.63 -7.64 4.78
CA GLN A 36 2.95 -8.29 3.64
C GLN A 36 2.72 -7.37 2.44
N ARG A 37 3.06 -6.09 2.52
CA ARG A 37 2.98 -5.19 1.37
C ARG A 37 4.32 -5.17 0.66
N ALA A 38 4.35 -5.72 -0.53
CA ALA A 38 5.53 -5.71 -1.38
C ALA A 38 5.90 -4.30 -1.90
N TYR A 39 5.16 -3.24 -1.52
CA TYR A 39 5.37 -1.82 -1.87
C TYR A 39 4.80 -0.90 -0.80
N ALA A 40 5.28 0.35 -0.75
CA ALA A 40 4.79 1.37 0.17
C ALA A 40 3.74 2.28 -0.50
N ASN A 41 2.75 2.74 0.27
CA ASN A 41 1.82 3.78 -0.16
C ASN A 41 2.26 5.13 0.41
N VAL A 42 2.13 6.20 -0.40
CA VAL A 42 2.36 7.57 0.04
C VAL A 42 1.14 8.44 -0.25
N SER A 43 0.89 9.40 0.67
CA SER A 43 -0.11 10.44 0.51
C SER A 43 0.40 11.58 -0.37
N VAL A 44 -0.49 12.52 -0.76
CA VAL A 44 -0.11 13.69 -1.55
C VAL A 44 0.95 14.54 -0.85
N GLY A 45 0.87 14.75 0.47
CA GLY A 45 1.88 15.52 1.21
C GLY A 45 3.26 14.87 1.13
N GLN A 46 3.34 13.57 1.44
CA GLN A 46 4.59 12.81 1.34
C GLN A 46 5.15 12.81 -0.09
N PHE A 47 4.28 12.66 -1.10
CA PHE A 47 4.72 12.67 -2.48
C PHE A 47 5.25 14.03 -2.93
N VAL A 48 4.62 15.13 -2.49
CA VAL A 48 5.12 16.49 -2.75
C VAL A 48 6.51 16.69 -2.16
N ASP A 49 6.74 16.24 -0.92
CA ASP A 49 8.06 16.32 -0.28
C ASP A 49 9.10 15.49 -1.05
N MET A 50 8.75 14.32 -1.51
CA MET A 50 9.62 13.48 -2.35
C MET A 50 9.97 14.16 -3.68
N MET A 51 9.04 14.90 -4.28
CA MET A 51 9.28 15.62 -5.53
C MET A 51 10.27 16.78 -5.40
N ASN A 52 10.45 17.36 -4.20
CA ASN A 52 11.42 18.42 -3.93
C ASN A 52 12.88 17.92 -4.07
N HIS A 53 13.09 16.63 -3.84
CA HIS A 53 14.41 15.95 -3.95
C HIS A 53 14.27 14.64 -4.73
N LYS A 54 13.73 14.76 -5.95
CA LYS A 54 13.38 13.61 -6.79
C LYS A 54 14.59 12.74 -7.15
N ASP A 55 14.65 11.54 -6.55
CA ASP A 55 15.67 10.51 -6.75
C ASP A 55 15.09 9.17 -7.24
N PHE A 56 13.96 9.21 -7.94
CA PHE A 56 13.20 8.06 -8.37
C PHE A 56 12.70 8.20 -9.81
N ILE A 57 12.33 7.08 -10.41
CA ILE A 57 11.61 7.03 -11.69
C ILE A 57 10.12 7.11 -11.41
N LEU A 58 9.46 8.16 -11.94
CA LEU A 58 8.04 8.38 -11.82
C LEU A 58 7.31 7.81 -13.03
N ILE A 59 6.36 6.93 -12.79
CA ILE A 59 5.64 6.18 -13.82
C ILE A 59 4.14 6.49 -13.74
N ASN A 60 3.59 7.07 -14.80
CA ASN A 60 2.15 7.17 -14.97
C ASN A 60 1.60 5.86 -15.55
N THR A 61 0.66 5.26 -14.84
CA THR A 61 0.06 3.98 -15.23
C THR A 61 -1.39 4.11 -15.67
N HIS A 62 -1.90 5.35 -15.74
CA HIS A 62 -3.28 5.65 -16.07
C HIS A 62 -3.57 5.51 -17.56
N ILE A 63 -4.72 4.92 -17.86
CA ILE A 63 -5.32 4.86 -19.19
C ILE A 63 -6.83 5.14 -19.12
N PRO A 64 -7.39 5.86 -20.11
CA PRO A 64 -6.69 6.56 -21.21
C PRO A 64 -5.80 7.70 -20.70
N TYR A 65 -4.91 8.24 -21.54
CA TYR A 65 -4.05 9.36 -21.15
C TYR A 65 -4.87 10.63 -20.90
N GLU A 66 -4.81 11.15 -19.68
CA GLU A 66 -5.52 12.35 -19.22
C GLU A 66 -4.56 13.40 -18.62
N GLY A 67 -3.33 13.41 -19.07
CA GLY A 67 -2.26 14.25 -18.53
C GLY A 67 -1.31 13.48 -17.64
N GLU A 68 -0.30 14.18 -17.12
CA GLU A 68 0.72 13.61 -16.25
C GLU A 68 1.20 14.62 -15.22
N ILE A 69 1.70 14.13 -14.11
CA ILE A 69 2.37 14.93 -13.09
C ILE A 69 3.71 15.42 -13.69
N PRO A 70 4.08 16.73 -13.56
CA PRO A 70 5.38 17.20 -14.00
C PRO A 70 6.52 16.36 -13.41
N GLY A 71 7.50 16.01 -14.23
CA GLY A 71 8.59 15.12 -13.82
C GLY A 71 8.32 13.64 -14.03
N THR A 72 7.19 13.25 -14.62
CA THR A 72 6.93 11.87 -15.06
C THR A 72 7.97 11.42 -16.09
N ASN A 73 8.61 10.29 -15.82
CA ASN A 73 9.63 9.72 -16.67
C ASN A 73 9.04 8.76 -17.71
N LEU A 74 8.09 7.91 -17.29
CA LEU A 74 7.54 6.86 -18.12
C LEU A 74 6.02 6.89 -18.12
N LEU A 75 5.43 6.55 -19.27
CA LEU A 75 4.02 6.21 -19.41
C LEU A 75 3.95 4.72 -19.73
N ILE A 76 3.43 3.94 -18.81
CA ILE A 76 3.26 2.48 -18.96
C ILE A 76 1.89 2.11 -18.41
N PRO A 77 0.94 1.70 -19.24
CA PRO A 77 -0.37 1.25 -18.79
C PRO A 77 -0.27 0.21 -17.68
N TYR A 78 -1.11 0.32 -16.64
CA TYR A 78 -1.09 -0.55 -15.47
C TYR A 78 -1.16 -2.05 -15.80
N ASN A 79 -1.84 -2.41 -16.89
CA ASN A 79 -2.03 -3.78 -17.37
C ASN A 79 -0.95 -4.24 -18.36
N GLU A 80 0.03 -3.38 -18.68
CA GLU A 80 1.10 -3.65 -19.65
C GLU A 80 2.52 -3.56 -19.05
N ILE A 81 2.63 -3.52 -17.73
CA ILE A 81 3.93 -3.37 -17.04
C ILE A 81 4.93 -4.44 -17.53
N GLU A 82 4.52 -5.69 -17.60
CA GLU A 82 5.39 -6.80 -18.00
C GLU A 82 5.80 -6.74 -19.47
N ARG A 83 4.88 -6.33 -20.35
CA ARG A 83 5.17 -6.14 -21.79
C ARG A 83 6.19 -5.04 -22.02
N ASN A 84 6.19 -4.03 -21.15
CA ASN A 84 7.10 -2.88 -21.22
C ASN A 84 8.34 -3.03 -20.34
N LYS A 85 8.70 -4.25 -19.92
CA LYS A 85 9.87 -4.50 -19.05
C LYS A 85 11.19 -3.94 -19.58
N SER A 86 11.34 -3.81 -20.90
CA SER A 86 12.52 -3.22 -21.52
C SER A 86 12.68 -1.72 -21.28
N LYS A 87 11.59 -1.01 -20.94
CA LYS A 87 11.60 0.42 -20.56
C LYS A 87 11.93 0.64 -19.09
N LEU A 88 11.83 -0.41 -18.27
CA LEU A 88 12.10 -0.35 -16.85
C LEU A 88 13.60 -0.49 -16.56
N PRO A 89 14.11 0.08 -15.46
CA PRO A 89 15.51 -0.06 -15.10
C PRO A 89 15.89 -1.55 -14.90
N LYS A 90 17.10 -1.91 -15.32
CA LYS A 90 17.64 -3.27 -15.10
C LYS A 90 17.91 -3.53 -13.63
N ASP A 91 18.40 -2.52 -12.93
CA ASP A 91 18.65 -2.58 -11.48
C ASP A 91 17.31 -2.61 -10.72
N LYS A 92 17.05 -3.71 -10.02
CA LYS A 92 15.84 -3.94 -9.24
C LYS A 92 15.78 -3.16 -7.94
N ALA A 93 16.89 -2.58 -7.50
CA ALA A 93 16.96 -1.67 -6.35
C ALA A 93 16.62 -0.22 -6.72
N THR A 94 16.46 0.10 -8.01
CA THR A 94 16.03 1.44 -8.43
C THR A 94 14.68 1.78 -7.79
N ARG A 95 14.59 2.98 -7.18
CA ARG A 95 13.35 3.47 -6.60
C ARG A 95 12.35 3.84 -7.70
N LEU A 96 11.19 3.22 -7.66
CA LEU A 96 10.09 3.44 -8.59
C LEU A 96 8.90 4.02 -7.85
N VAL A 97 8.33 5.09 -8.39
CA VAL A 97 7.06 5.64 -7.91
C VAL A 97 6.03 5.51 -9.03
N VAL A 98 4.93 4.85 -8.73
CA VAL A 98 3.82 4.68 -9.68
C VAL A 98 2.59 5.44 -9.22
N TYR A 99 1.83 5.94 -10.17
CA TYR A 99 0.55 6.58 -9.93
C TYR A 99 -0.40 6.38 -11.09
N CYS A 100 -1.68 6.62 -10.83
CA CYS A 100 -2.71 6.76 -11.85
C CYS A 100 -3.56 8.01 -11.56
N LYS A 101 -4.81 8.07 -11.97
CA LYS A 101 -5.70 9.20 -11.67
C LYS A 101 -6.14 9.23 -10.21
N THR A 102 -6.61 8.09 -9.66
CA THR A 102 -7.26 8.00 -8.34
C THR A 102 -6.79 6.84 -7.46
N GLY A 103 -5.75 6.10 -7.86
CA GLY A 103 -5.12 5.03 -7.07
C GLY A 103 -5.23 3.61 -7.63
N PRO A 104 -6.39 3.07 -8.02
CA PRO A 104 -6.55 1.62 -8.28
C PRO A 104 -5.61 1.05 -9.34
N MET A 105 -5.43 1.71 -10.48
CA MET A 105 -4.51 1.25 -11.54
C MET A 105 -3.06 1.29 -11.08
N GLY A 106 -2.69 2.32 -10.28
CA GLY A 106 -1.37 2.44 -9.67
C GLY A 106 -1.06 1.32 -8.69
N ASP A 107 -2.06 0.91 -7.90
CA ASP A 107 -1.96 -0.22 -6.96
C ASP A 107 -1.65 -1.54 -7.70
N ILE A 108 -2.36 -1.82 -8.79
CA ILE A 108 -2.14 -3.00 -9.64
C ILE A 108 -0.71 -2.97 -10.20
N ALA A 109 -0.27 -1.82 -10.72
CA ALA A 109 1.07 -1.67 -11.27
C ALA A 109 2.17 -1.84 -10.22
N ALA A 110 2.00 -1.27 -9.01
CA ALA A 110 2.94 -1.40 -7.90
C ALA A 110 3.12 -2.86 -7.50
N ARG A 111 2.00 -3.59 -7.39
CA ARG A 111 1.98 -5.02 -7.08
C ARG A 111 2.73 -5.84 -8.13
N LYS A 112 2.48 -5.54 -9.42
CA LYS A 112 3.16 -6.21 -10.54
C LYS A 112 4.67 -5.96 -10.53
N LEU A 113 5.09 -4.71 -10.33
CA LEU A 113 6.53 -4.37 -10.25
C LEU A 113 7.22 -5.10 -9.10
N SER A 114 6.59 -5.18 -7.93
CA SER A 114 7.12 -5.95 -6.80
C SER A 114 7.25 -7.43 -7.12
N GLN A 115 6.25 -8.03 -7.79
CA GLN A 115 6.30 -9.41 -8.27
C GLN A 115 7.43 -9.64 -9.30
N MET A 116 7.81 -8.60 -10.06
CA MET A 116 8.94 -8.63 -10.99
C MET A 116 10.30 -8.43 -10.30
N GLY A 117 10.32 -8.35 -8.96
CA GLY A 117 11.53 -8.28 -8.14
C GLY A 117 12.03 -6.87 -7.84
N TYR A 118 11.30 -5.81 -8.16
CA TYR A 118 11.67 -4.45 -7.72
C TYR A 118 11.45 -4.31 -6.22
N THR A 119 12.48 -3.91 -5.49
CA THR A 119 12.51 -3.87 -4.02
C THR A 119 12.10 -2.53 -3.43
N HIS A 120 12.13 -1.45 -4.22
CA HIS A 120 11.81 -0.10 -3.78
C HIS A 120 10.66 0.49 -4.62
N VAL A 121 9.50 -0.12 -4.51
CA VAL A 121 8.28 0.32 -5.20
C VAL A 121 7.42 1.15 -4.25
N ILE A 122 6.99 2.31 -4.72
CA ILE A 122 6.14 3.25 -3.99
C ILE A 122 4.91 3.55 -4.85
N HIS A 123 3.75 3.50 -4.25
CA HIS A 123 2.49 3.86 -4.87
C HIS A 123 1.99 5.19 -4.33
N PHE A 124 1.90 6.21 -5.20
CA PHE A 124 1.23 7.46 -4.87
C PHE A 124 -0.28 7.26 -5.03
N LYS A 125 -0.91 6.93 -3.89
CA LYS A 125 -2.30 6.44 -3.85
C LYS A 125 -3.36 7.48 -4.24
N ASP A 126 -3.08 8.77 -4.03
CA ASP A 126 -4.02 9.85 -4.32
C ASP A 126 -3.98 10.26 -5.80
N GLY A 127 -2.93 9.89 -6.52
CA GLY A 127 -2.76 10.05 -7.95
C GLY A 127 -2.86 11.48 -8.46
N MET A 128 -3.20 11.64 -9.75
CA MET A 128 -3.37 12.96 -10.37
C MET A 128 -4.43 13.79 -9.67
N SER A 129 -5.53 13.18 -9.25
CA SER A 129 -6.61 13.89 -8.53
C SER A 129 -6.15 14.46 -7.20
N GLY A 130 -5.30 13.74 -6.45
CA GLY A 130 -4.70 14.27 -5.22
C GLY A 130 -3.72 15.41 -5.49
N TRP A 131 -2.94 15.29 -6.56
CA TRP A 131 -2.02 16.32 -7.02
C TRP A 131 -2.74 17.64 -7.36
N GLU A 132 -3.83 17.56 -8.12
CA GLU A 132 -4.66 18.73 -8.50
C GLU A 132 -5.38 19.34 -7.28
N LYS A 133 -5.93 18.53 -6.38
CA LYS A 133 -6.54 19.00 -5.12
C LYS A 133 -5.54 19.73 -4.22
N ALA A 134 -4.25 19.42 -4.33
CA ALA A 134 -3.18 20.15 -3.67
C ALA A 134 -2.77 21.45 -4.39
N GLY A 135 -3.59 21.92 -5.36
CA GLY A 135 -3.37 23.17 -6.10
C GLY A 135 -2.28 23.10 -7.17
N ARG A 136 -1.94 21.89 -7.64
CA ARG A 136 -0.85 21.66 -8.59
C ARG A 136 -1.39 21.26 -9.96
N SER A 137 -0.79 21.81 -11.03
CA SER A 137 -1.22 21.54 -12.40
C SER A 137 -0.62 20.25 -12.95
N LEU A 138 -1.37 19.59 -13.83
CA LEU A 138 -0.87 18.54 -14.70
C LEU A 138 -0.18 19.14 -15.93
N ARG A 139 0.67 18.33 -16.55
CA ARG A 139 1.26 18.60 -17.85
C ARG A 139 0.62 17.67 -18.89
N PHE A 140 0.49 18.19 -20.11
CA PHE A 140 0.04 17.42 -21.26
C PHE A 140 1.17 17.36 -22.30
N ARG A 141 1.43 16.17 -22.84
CA ARG A 141 2.37 16.02 -23.96
C ARG A 141 1.68 16.51 -25.23
N ALA A 142 2.43 17.20 -26.07
CA ALA A 142 1.98 17.48 -27.44
C ALA A 142 1.73 16.14 -28.15
N GLN A 143 0.58 16.02 -28.81
CA GLN A 143 0.23 14.86 -29.64
C GLN A 143 0.91 14.99 -30.99
#